data_3a7207575f0b81bcc5f9e373f4c47124
#
_entry.id   3a7207575f0b81bcc5f9e373f4c47124
#
_cell.length_a   1.000
_cell.length_b   1.000
_cell.length_c   1.000
_cell.angle_alpha   90.00
_cell.angle_beta   90.00
_cell.angle_gamma   90.00
#
_symmetry.space_group_name_H-M   'P 1'
#
loop_
_entity.id
_entity.type
_entity.pdbx_description
1 polymer ?
#
loop_
_entity_poly.entity_id
_entity_poly.type
_entity_poly.pdbx_seq_one_letter_code
_entity_poly.pdbx_strand_id
1 'polypeptide(L)'
;MRGLGTVVNVLTVVAGTGVGVALGGRLPERTRATVLSGIGLVVLAVGAQSFLDTRNAVFPIVSVAVGGLLGDALHIEERLARLGEVLRRRFAARSAGSTFVEGFVTASLTFCIGPLTILGSIADGVRGDAELLVVKSALDGIVAIAYAASMGIGVGFSALVVGAVQGVLTLAGAGLGDLLSDRMVDELTATGGVLILGIGVRLLDIKRVPVASYLPGLVLAPVLVGLFAR
;
A
#
# COMPACT_ATOMS: atom_id res chain seq x y z
N MET A 1 3.54 15.69 -18.20
CA MET A 1 3.29 16.59 -17.02
C MET A 1 3.75 15.83 -15.79
N ARG A 2 4.69 16.38 -15.02
CA ARG A 2 5.15 15.75 -13.77
C ARG A 2 4.00 15.70 -12.76
N GLY A 3 3.81 14.58 -12.10
CA GLY A 3 2.74 14.35 -11.13
C GLY A 3 1.40 13.89 -11.73
N LEU A 4 1.31 13.74 -13.05
CA LEU A 4 0.10 13.27 -13.72
C LEU A 4 -0.33 11.89 -13.22
N GLY A 5 0.63 10.97 -13.11
CA GLY A 5 0.36 9.61 -12.64
C GLY A 5 -0.22 9.58 -11.22
N THR A 6 0.31 10.41 -10.31
CA THR A 6 -0.23 10.55 -8.96
C THR A 6 -1.68 11.05 -8.97
N VAL A 7 -1.98 12.07 -9.78
CA VAL A 7 -3.36 12.61 -9.89
C VAL A 7 -4.30 11.54 -10.44
N VAL A 8 -3.91 10.83 -11.49
CA VAL A 8 -4.70 9.73 -12.07
C VAL A 8 -4.97 8.65 -11.01
N ASN A 9 -3.94 8.25 -10.24
CA ASN A 9 -4.12 7.23 -9.21
C ASN A 9 -5.08 7.67 -8.10
N VAL A 10 -4.93 8.88 -7.59
CA VAL A 10 -5.86 9.45 -6.59
C VAL A 10 -7.31 9.43 -7.11
N LEU A 11 -7.51 9.88 -8.36
CA LEU A 11 -8.85 9.91 -8.96
C LEU A 11 -9.44 8.51 -9.16
N THR A 12 -8.64 7.54 -9.59
CA THR A 12 -9.11 6.16 -9.79
C THR A 12 -9.44 5.46 -8.47
N VAL A 13 -8.67 5.69 -7.41
CA VAL A 13 -8.98 5.18 -6.07
C VAL A 13 -10.30 5.77 -5.55
N VAL A 14 -10.51 7.08 -5.71
CA VAL A 14 -11.76 7.74 -5.30
C VAL A 14 -12.94 7.24 -6.12
N ALA A 15 -12.80 7.18 -7.46
CA ALA A 15 -13.85 6.69 -8.36
C ALA A 15 -14.18 5.22 -8.09
N GLY A 16 -13.15 4.36 -7.96
CA GLY A 16 -13.30 2.95 -7.62
C GLY A 16 -14.00 2.76 -6.27
N THR A 17 -13.65 3.58 -5.28
CA THR A 17 -14.36 3.58 -3.99
C THR A 17 -15.83 3.96 -4.15
N GLY A 18 -16.15 5.00 -4.94
CA GLY A 18 -17.53 5.39 -5.19
C GLY A 18 -18.36 4.25 -5.78
N VAL A 19 -17.83 3.57 -6.80
CA VAL A 19 -18.44 2.38 -7.40
C VAL A 19 -18.58 1.25 -6.38
N GLY A 20 -17.50 0.96 -5.63
CA GLY A 20 -17.49 -0.11 -4.64
C GLY A 20 -18.51 0.09 -3.52
N VAL A 21 -18.63 1.31 -2.99
CA VAL A 21 -19.63 1.65 -1.96
C VAL A 21 -21.06 1.51 -2.51
N ALA A 22 -21.30 1.95 -3.75
CA ALA A 22 -22.61 1.82 -4.40
C ALA A 22 -23.02 0.34 -4.60
N LEU A 23 -22.05 -0.51 -4.95
CA LEU A 23 -22.25 -1.96 -5.07
C LEU A 23 -22.37 -2.62 -3.70
N GLY A 24 -21.51 -2.25 -2.75
CA GLY A 24 -21.44 -2.85 -1.42
C GLY A 24 -22.71 -2.70 -0.61
N GLY A 25 -23.41 -1.56 -0.76
CA GLY A 25 -24.71 -1.35 -0.10
C GLY A 25 -25.81 -2.35 -0.50
N ARG A 26 -25.60 -3.09 -1.60
CA ARG A 26 -26.53 -4.11 -2.14
C ARG A 26 -26.09 -5.53 -1.85
N LEU A 27 -24.85 -5.73 -1.34
CA LEU A 27 -24.30 -7.07 -1.11
C LEU A 27 -24.67 -7.58 0.29
N PRO A 28 -25.18 -8.83 0.40
CA PRO A 28 -25.33 -9.52 1.68
C PRO A 28 -23.96 -9.67 2.39
N GLU A 29 -23.97 -9.69 3.72
CA GLU A 29 -22.74 -9.84 4.54
C GLU A 29 -21.90 -11.06 4.15
N ARG A 30 -22.57 -12.18 3.88
CA ARG A 30 -21.91 -13.41 3.41
C ARG A 30 -21.12 -13.18 2.11
N THR A 31 -21.70 -12.44 1.17
CA THR A 31 -21.04 -12.14 -0.12
C THR A 31 -19.84 -11.22 0.09
N ARG A 32 -19.95 -10.23 0.98
CA ARG A 32 -18.81 -9.35 1.35
C ARG A 32 -17.66 -10.16 1.95
N ALA A 33 -17.94 -11.06 2.89
CA ALA A 33 -16.93 -11.93 3.50
C ALA A 33 -16.26 -12.83 2.45
N THR A 34 -17.04 -13.41 1.52
CA THR A 34 -16.49 -14.22 0.42
C THR A 34 -15.58 -13.39 -0.50
N VAL A 35 -15.97 -12.17 -0.84
CA VAL A 35 -15.16 -11.26 -1.67
C VAL A 35 -13.85 -10.91 -0.95
N LEU A 36 -13.91 -10.53 0.34
CA LEU A 36 -12.71 -10.23 1.14
C LEU A 36 -11.75 -11.43 1.22
N SER A 37 -12.28 -12.63 1.44
CA SER A 37 -11.47 -13.85 1.46
C SER A 37 -10.80 -14.11 0.11
N GLY A 38 -11.53 -13.94 -0.99
CA GLY A 38 -10.97 -14.07 -2.35
C GLY A 38 -9.85 -13.06 -2.60
N ILE A 39 -10.06 -11.79 -2.22
CA ILE A 39 -9.02 -10.76 -2.32
C ILE A 39 -7.82 -11.11 -1.43
N GLY A 40 -8.06 -11.58 -0.21
CA GLY A 40 -7.00 -12.01 0.71
C GLY A 40 -6.09 -13.08 0.10
N LEU A 41 -6.68 -14.08 -0.59
CA LEU A 41 -5.92 -15.10 -1.31
C LEU A 41 -5.08 -14.52 -2.46
N VAL A 42 -5.65 -13.61 -3.26
CA VAL A 42 -4.91 -12.94 -4.34
C VAL A 42 -3.77 -12.10 -3.78
N VAL A 43 -4.01 -11.36 -2.70
CA VAL A 43 -2.99 -10.55 -2.02
C VAL A 43 -1.85 -11.42 -1.49
N LEU A 44 -2.16 -12.61 -0.95
CA LEU A 44 -1.12 -13.58 -0.55
C LEU A 44 -0.28 -14.05 -1.75
N ALA A 45 -0.93 -14.37 -2.88
CA ALA A 45 -0.21 -14.79 -4.09
C ALA A 45 0.70 -13.68 -4.63
N VAL A 46 0.21 -12.43 -4.67
CA VAL A 46 1.01 -11.25 -5.09
C VAL A 46 2.18 -11.02 -4.12
N GLY A 47 1.94 -11.09 -2.82
CA GLY A 47 3.00 -10.94 -1.81
C GLY A 47 4.08 -12.01 -1.92
N ALA A 48 3.68 -13.27 -2.13
CA ALA A 48 4.61 -14.37 -2.34
C ALA A 48 5.43 -14.19 -3.64
N GLN A 49 4.78 -13.79 -4.73
CA GLN A 49 5.47 -13.50 -6.00
C GLN A 49 6.50 -12.37 -5.82
N SER A 50 6.11 -11.27 -5.20
CA SER A 50 7.02 -10.14 -4.94
C SER A 50 8.19 -10.52 -4.04
N PHE A 51 7.99 -11.44 -3.08
CA PHE A 51 9.09 -11.92 -2.23
C PHE A 51 10.11 -12.73 -3.03
N LEU A 52 9.69 -13.45 -4.07
CA LEU A 52 10.60 -14.26 -4.91
C LEU A 52 11.54 -13.41 -5.78
N ASP A 53 11.32 -12.10 -5.89
CA ASP A 53 12.23 -11.19 -6.58
C ASP A 53 13.53 -10.94 -5.79
N THR A 54 13.63 -11.42 -4.54
CA THR A 54 14.86 -11.28 -3.73
C THR A 54 16.03 -12.03 -4.35
N ARG A 55 17.20 -11.39 -4.39
CA ARG A 55 18.48 -12.04 -4.72
C ARG A 55 19.17 -12.61 -3.50
N ASN A 56 18.82 -12.13 -2.30
CA ASN A 56 19.38 -12.62 -1.03
C ASN A 56 18.38 -12.37 0.11
N ALA A 57 17.70 -13.43 0.53
CA ALA A 57 16.67 -13.40 1.56
C ALA A 57 17.11 -12.79 2.91
N VAL A 58 18.41 -12.66 3.16
CA VAL A 58 18.93 -12.01 4.38
C VAL A 58 18.50 -10.55 4.43
N PHE A 59 18.50 -9.83 3.28
CA PHE A 59 18.10 -8.42 3.26
C PHE A 59 16.64 -8.19 3.67
N PRO A 60 15.64 -8.82 3.06
CA PRO A 60 14.26 -8.65 3.51
C PRO A 60 14.01 -9.18 4.92
N ILE A 61 14.66 -10.27 5.36
CA ILE A 61 14.53 -10.78 6.72
C ILE A 61 15.01 -9.73 7.73
N VAL A 62 16.22 -9.20 7.56
CA VAL A 62 16.78 -8.18 8.47
C VAL A 62 15.95 -6.89 8.41
N SER A 63 15.56 -6.48 7.20
CA SER A 63 14.76 -5.26 6.99
C SER A 63 13.40 -5.33 7.69
N VAL A 64 12.71 -6.46 7.58
CA VAL A 64 11.41 -6.66 8.27
C VAL A 64 11.59 -6.74 9.77
N ALA A 65 12.60 -7.47 10.26
CA ALA A 65 12.85 -7.63 11.69
C ALA A 65 13.22 -6.29 12.35
N VAL A 66 14.22 -5.59 11.82
CA VAL A 66 14.67 -4.30 12.35
C VAL A 66 13.61 -3.22 12.10
N GLY A 67 13.03 -3.21 10.90
CA GLY A 67 11.95 -2.29 10.54
C GLY A 67 10.75 -2.43 11.44
N GLY A 68 10.37 -3.67 11.79
CA GLY A 68 9.30 -3.96 12.73
C GLY A 68 9.56 -3.41 14.14
N LEU A 69 10.79 -3.61 14.66
CA LEU A 69 11.19 -3.05 15.95
C LEU A 69 11.15 -1.52 15.96
N LEU A 70 11.65 -0.88 14.89
CA LEU A 70 11.61 0.57 14.75
C LEU A 70 10.19 1.10 14.61
N GLY A 71 9.35 0.43 13.81
CA GLY A 71 7.97 0.85 13.60
C GLY A 71 7.10 0.66 14.84
N ASP A 72 7.36 -0.37 15.63
CA ASP A 72 6.71 -0.59 16.93
C ASP A 72 7.12 0.52 17.92
N ALA A 73 8.43 0.77 18.05
CA ALA A 73 8.94 1.85 18.91
C ALA A 73 8.40 3.25 18.50
N LEU A 74 8.15 3.46 17.20
CA LEU A 74 7.56 4.68 16.66
C LEU A 74 6.02 4.67 16.69
N HIS A 75 5.39 3.59 17.14
CA HIS A 75 3.92 3.42 17.15
C HIS A 75 3.25 3.72 15.80
N ILE A 76 3.84 3.24 14.68
CA ILE A 76 3.39 3.61 13.32
C ILE A 76 1.98 3.06 13.05
N GLU A 77 1.70 1.80 13.42
CA GLU A 77 0.37 1.18 13.26
C GLU A 77 -0.71 2.01 13.97
N GLU A 78 -0.47 2.41 15.24
CA GLU A 78 -1.42 3.19 16.02
C GLU A 78 -1.60 4.61 15.47
N ARG A 79 -0.52 5.22 14.96
CA ARG A 79 -0.60 6.57 14.35
C ARG A 79 -1.44 6.53 13.08
N LEU A 80 -1.25 5.52 12.23
CA LEU A 80 -2.03 5.36 11.00
C LEU A 80 -3.51 5.07 11.33
N ALA A 81 -3.77 4.18 12.29
CA ALA A 81 -5.13 3.89 12.75
C ALA A 81 -5.80 5.14 13.36
N ARG A 82 -5.05 5.93 14.14
CA ARG A 82 -5.52 7.19 14.73
C ARG A 82 -5.85 8.23 13.66
N LEU A 83 -5.05 8.34 12.60
CA LEU A 83 -5.36 9.18 11.46
C LEU A 83 -6.69 8.75 10.80
N GLY A 84 -6.88 7.45 10.58
CA GLY A 84 -8.15 6.91 10.08
C GLY A 84 -9.34 7.28 10.96
N GLU A 85 -9.19 7.18 12.29
CA GLU A 85 -10.26 7.53 13.22
C GLU A 85 -10.57 9.04 13.22
N VAL A 86 -9.57 9.91 13.10
CA VAL A 86 -9.77 11.36 12.97
C VAL A 86 -10.54 11.67 11.69
N LEU A 87 -10.14 11.06 10.57
CA LEU A 87 -10.84 11.23 9.29
C LEU A 87 -12.29 10.73 9.37
N ARG A 88 -12.50 9.57 9.99
CA ARG A 88 -13.85 9.03 10.21
C ARG A 88 -14.73 10.01 11.01
N ARG A 89 -14.25 10.50 12.14
CA ARG A 89 -15.01 11.45 12.99
C ARG A 89 -15.36 12.73 12.25
N ARG A 90 -14.45 13.22 11.41
CA ARG A 90 -14.63 14.49 10.72
C ARG A 90 -15.52 14.38 9.47
N PHE A 91 -15.41 13.29 8.70
CA PHE A 91 -16.02 13.18 7.38
C PHE A 91 -17.03 12.04 7.25
N ALA A 92 -17.01 11.06 8.12
CA ALA A 92 -17.81 9.85 8.01
C ALA A 92 -18.38 9.39 9.38
N ALA A 93 -18.83 10.32 10.21
CA ALA A 93 -19.28 10.05 11.58
C ALA A 93 -20.42 9.02 11.67
N ARG A 94 -21.23 8.86 10.61
CA ARG A 94 -22.32 7.88 10.52
C ARG A 94 -21.88 6.49 10.02
N SER A 95 -20.64 6.36 9.54
CA SER A 95 -20.10 5.07 9.08
C SER A 95 -19.72 4.18 10.25
N ALA A 96 -19.85 2.86 10.08
CA ALA A 96 -19.42 1.89 11.08
C ALA A 96 -17.91 2.05 11.38
N GLY A 97 -17.58 2.29 12.65
CA GLY A 97 -16.25 2.75 13.07
C GLY A 97 -15.10 1.82 12.67
N SER A 98 -15.25 0.51 12.96
CA SER A 98 -14.20 -0.48 12.72
C SER A 98 -13.90 -0.69 11.24
N THR A 99 -14.92 -0.83 10.40
CA THR A 99 -14.76 -1.07 8.96
C THR A 99 -14.17 0.14 8.23
N PHE A 100 -14.47 1.37 8.65
CA PHE A 100 -13.87 2.56 8.05
C PHE A 100 -12.35 2.61 8.29
N VAL A 101 -11.92 2.45 9.54
CA VAL A 101 -10.48 2.49 9.89
C VAL A 101 -9.74 1.33 9.24
N GLU A 102 -10.34 0.15 9.23
CA GLU A 102 -9.78 -1.03 8.58
C GLU A 102 -9.61 -0.82 7.08
N GLY A 103 -10.65 -0.34 6.39
CA GLY A 103 -10.61 -0.02 4.96
C GLY A 103 -9.58 1.05 4.63
N PHE A 104 -9.51 2.12 5.43
CA PHE A 104 -8.50 3.16 5.29
C PHE A 104 -7.07 2.62 5.43
N VAL A 105 -6.79 1.88 6.50
CA VAL A 105 -5.43 1.36 6.78
C VAL A 105 -5.03 0.32 5.74
N THR A 106 -5.91 -0.66 5.47
CA THR A 106 -5.63 -1.72 4.49
C THR A 106 -5.37 -1.16 3.09
N ALA A 107 -6.24 -0.27 2.61
CA ALA A 107 -6.08 0.34 1.29
C ALA A 107 -4.82 1.23 1.22
N SER A 108 -4.55 2.03 2.27
CA SER A 108 -3.34 2.87 2.32
C SER A 108 -2.08 2.02 2.20
N LEU A 109 -1.99 0.92 2.94
CA LEU A 109 -0.84 0.01 2.88
C LEU A 109 -0.76 -0.69 1.52
N THR A 110 -1.86 -1.28 1.04
CA THR A 110 -1.89 -2.00 -0.25
C THR A 110 -1.47 -1.11 -1.42
N PHE A 111 -1.96 0.14 -1.45
CA PHE A 111 -1.70 1.05 -2.57
C PHE A 111 -0.34 1.75 -2.50
N CYS A 112 0.25 1.88 -1.30
CA CYS A 112 1.56 2.55 -1.14
C CYS A 112 2.74 1.58 -1.14
N ILE A 113 2.52 0.28 -0.89
CA ILE A 113 3.58 -0.73 -0.88
C ILE A 113 3.72 -1.33 -2.28
N GLY A 114 4.94 -1.30 -2.80
CA GLY A 114 5.26 -1.97 -4.06
C GLY A 114 6.16 -1.17 -4.99
N PRO A 115 6.86 -1.87 -5.89
CA PRO A 115 7.86 -1.26 -6.79
C PRO A 115 7.23 -0.27 -7.76
N LEU A 116 6.01 -0.52 -8.24
CA LEU A 116 5.31 0.40 -9.15
C LEU A 116 5.03 1.77 -8.53
N THR A 117 4.77 1.83 -7.21
CA THR A 117 4.61 3.11 -6.52
C THR A 117 5.90 3.90 -6.54
N ILE A 118 7.01 3.27 -6.22
CA ILE A 118 8.31 3.93 -6.08
C ILE A 118 8.87 4.27 -7.45
N LEU A 119 9.06 3.29 -8.32
CA LEU A 119 9.64 3.48 -9.64
C LEU A 119 8.77 4.37 -10.52
N GLY A 120 7.46 4.17 -10.49
CA GLY A 120 6.52 4.99 -11.27
C GLY A 120 6.51 6.44 -10.81
N SER A 121 6.54 6.70 -9.49
CA SER A 121 6.60 8.07 -8.97
C SER A 121 7.93 8.75 -9.31
N ILE A 122 9.04 8.02 -9.23
CA ILE A 122 10.36 8.54 -9.63
C ILE A 122 10.38 8.84 -11.14
N ALA A 123 9.92 7.93 -11.99
CA ALA A 123 9.87 8.11 -13.44
C ALA A 123 9.01 9.32 -13.83
N ASP A 124 7.83 9.47 -13.21
CA ASP A 124 6.95 10.64 -13.41
C ASP A 124 7.64 11.94 -12.94
N GLY A 125 8.31 11.92 -11.80
CA GLY A 125 9.04 13.08 -11.26
C GLY A 125 10.23 13.53 -12.11
N VAL A 126 11.03 12.58 -12.59
CA VAL A 126 12.27 12.86 -13.36
C VAL A 126 11.94 13.22 -14.81
N ARG A 127 11.20 12.35 -15.50
CA ARG A 127 10.99 12.41 -16.94
C ARG A 127 9.58 12.86 -17.35
N GLY A 128 8.63 12.96 -16.40
CA GLY A 128 7.22 13.16 -16.70
C GLY A 128 6.56 11.92 -17.35
N ASP A 129 7.20 10.75 -17.16
CA ASP A 129 6.71 9.47 -17.65
C ASP A 129 5.78 8.85 -16.60
N ALA A 130 4.49 8.95 -16.85
CA ALA A 130 3.45 8.48 -15.94
C ALA A 130 2.97 7.05 -16.27
N GLU A 131 3.54 6.35 -17.26
CA GLU A 131 3.02 5.07 -17.75
C GLU A 131 2.86 4.03 -16.63
N LEU A 132 3.91 3.83 -15.83
CA LEU A 132 3.87 2.87 -14.71
C LEU A 132 2.80 3.22 -13.67
N LEU A 133 2.63 4.52 -13.35
CA LEU A 133 1.59 4.96 -12.43
C LEU A 133 0.19 4.86 -13.02
N VAL A 134 0.02 5.03 -14.32
CA VAL A 134 -1.28 4.85 -15.00
C VAL A 134 -1.69 3.38 -14.97
N VAL A 135 -0.77 2.46 -15.28
CA VAL A 135 -1.01 1.00 -15.15
C VAL A 135 -1.37 0.66 -13.70
N LYS A 136 -0.59 1.16 -12.74
CA LYS A 136 -0.88 0.98 -11.33
C LYS A 136 -2.24 1.55 -10.94
N SER A 137 -2.61 2.73 -11.45
CA SER A 137 -3.89 3.36 -11.16
C SER A 137 -5.09 2.49 -11.58
N ALA A 138 -4.98 1.81 -12.73
CA ALA A 138 -6.01 0.87 -13.15
C ALA A 138 -6.14 -0.30 -12.17
N LEU A 139 -5.02 -0.85 -11.69
CA LEU A 139 -5.00 -1.93 -10.70
C LEU A 139 -5.57 -1.46 -9.36
N ASP A 140 -5.10 -0.31 -8.85
CA ASP A 140 -5.57 0.27 -7.59
C ASP A 140 -7.07 0.59 -7.64
N GLY A 141 -7.57 1.09 -8.78
CA GLY A 141 -8.99 1.38 -8.98
C GLY A 141 -9.87 0.12 -8.89
N ILE A 142 -9.44 -0.98 -9.53
CA ILE A 142 -10.15 -2.26 -9.45
C ILE A 142 -10.15 -2.80 -8.01
N VAL A 143 -9.00 -2.76 -7.35
CA VAL A 143 -8.88 -3.20 -5.95
C VAL A 143 -9.70 -2.30 -5.02
N ALA A 144 -9.74 -0.98 -5.29
CA ALA A 144 -10.54 -0.03 -4.53
C ALA A 144 -12.05 -0.33 -4.63
N ILE A 145 -12.54 -0.76 -5.80
CA ILE A 145 -13.94 -1.22 -5.95
C ILE A 145 -14.21 -2.39 -5.01
N ALA A 146 -13.36 -3.40 -5.04
CA ALA A 146 -13.53 -4.63 -4.26
C ALA A 146 -13.41 -4.36 -2.74
N TYR A 147 -12.41 -3.60 -2.32
CA TYR A 147 -12.23 -3.19 -0.92
C TYR A 147 -13.40 -2.34 -0.43
N ALA A 148 -13.83 -1.34 -1.21
CA ALA A 148 -14.91 -0.44 -0.81
C ALA A 148 -16.28 -1.13 -0.78
N ALA A 149 -16.51 -2.10 -1.65
CA ALA A 149 -17.71 -2.94 -1.59
C ALA A 149 -17.81 -3.72 -0.27
N SER A 150 -16.68 -4.07 0.32
CA SER A 150 -16.60 -4.88 1.54
C SER A 150 -16.38 -4.01 2.80
N MET A 151 -15.47 -3.04 2.76
CA MET A 151 -15.05 -2.23 3.92
C MET A 151 -15.60 -0.79 3.92
N GLY A 152 -16.27 -0.39 2.83
CA GLY A 152 -16.95 0.89 2.75
C GLY A 152 -16.05 2.08 2.39
N ILE A 153 -16.56 3.29 2.69
CA ILE A 153 -15.99 4.57 2.21
C ILE A 153 -14.59 4.88 2.76
N GLY A 154 -14.17 4.24 3.85
CA GLY A 154 -12.82 4.40 4.43
C GLY A 154 -11.70 4.15 3.42
N VAL A 155 -11.93 3.25 2.46
CA VAL A 155 -11.01 2.97 1.35
C VAL A 155 -10.68 4.22 0.53
N GLY A 156 -11.66 5.06 0.22
CA GLY A 156 -11.47 6.29 -0.56
C GLY A 156 -10.57 7.30 0.13
N PHE A 157 -10.55 7.33 1.46
CA PHE A 157 -9.67 8.22 2.21
C PHE A 157 -8.19 7.80 2.12
N SER A 158 -7.88 6.56 1.71
CA SER A 158 -6.51 6.16 1.39
C SER A 158 -5.90 6.96 0.24
N ALA A 159 -6.72 7.57 -0.63
CA ALA A 159 -6.28 8.46 -1.69
C ALA A 159 -5.43 9.64 -1.16
N LEU A 160 -5.68 10.09 0.07
CA LEU A 160 -4.86 11.13 0.74
C LEU A 160 -3.43 10.61 1.01
N VAL A 161 -3.32 9.36 1.50
CA VAL A 161 -2.03 8.73 1.78
C VAL A 161 -1.30 8.43 0.48
N VAL A 162 -2.01 7.90 -0.52
CA VAL A 162 -1.47 7.65 -1.87
C VAL A 162 -0.94 8.94 -2.49
N GLY A 163 -1.72 10.01 -2.47
CA GLY A 163 -1.32 11.32 -2.99
C GLY A 163 -0.10 11.88 -2.27
N ALA A 164 -0.04 11.76 -0.94
CA ALA A 164 1.09 12.20 -0.15
C ALA A 164 2.37 11.39 -0.45
N VAL A 165 2.28 10.05 -0.44
CA VAL A 165 3.43 9.17 -0.67
C VAL A 165 3.95 9.33 -2.10
N GLN A 166 3.09 9.17 -3.12
CA GLN A 166 3.49 9.32 -4.51
C GLN A 166 3.94 10.75 -4.84
N GLY A 167 3.26 11.76 -4.29
CA GLY A 167 3.65 13.15 -4.46
C GLY A 167 5.04 13.44 -3.90
N VAL A 168 5.36 12.97 -2.69
CA VAL A 168 6.71 13.09 -2.11
C VAL A 168 7.75 12.36 -2.96
N LEU A 169 7.47 11.13 -3.39
CA LEU A 169 8.37 10.36 -4.24
C LEU A 169 8.58 11.02 -5.61
N THR A 170 7.54 11.59 -6.20
CA THR A 170 7.61 12.32 -7.47
C THR A 170 8.47 13.58 -7.34
N LEU A 171 8.30 14.34 -6.25
CA LEU A 171 9.12 15.52 -5.98
C LEU A 171 10.59 15.17 -5.68
N ALA A 172 10.81 14.07 -4.97
CA ALA A 172 12.15 13.58 -4.65
C ALA A 172 12.80 12.78 -5.80
N GLY A 173 12.05 12.51 -6.89
CA GLY A 173 12.42 11.56 -7.94
C GLY A 173 13.80 11.80 -8.54
N ALA A 174 14.15 13.05 -8.84
CA ALA A 174 15.42 13.38 -9.47
C ALA A 174 16.66 12.92 -8.65
N GLY A 175 16.58 12.98 -7.31
CA GLY A 175 17.66 12.52 -6.44
C GLY A 175 17.61 11.03 -6.12
N LEU A 176 16.42 10.43 -6.13
CA LEU A 176 16.23 9.01 -5.79
C LEU A 176 16.49 8.08 -6.97
N GLY A 177 16.20 8.51 -8.22
CA GLY A 177 16.37 7.69 -9.41
C GLY A 177 17.82 7.28 -9.66
N ASP A 178 18.77 8.16 -9.37
CA ASP A 178 20.21 7.91 -9.52
C ASP A 178 20.81 7.09 -8.36
N LEU A 179 20.10 6.99 -7.22
CA LEU A 179 20.58 6.28 -6.03
C LEU A 179 20.14 4.81 -5.98
N LEU A 180 19.02 4.47 -6.63
CA LEU A 180 18.43 3.14 -6.56
C LEU A 180 18.97 2.24 -7.67
N SER A 181 19.83 1.26 -7.30
CA SER A 181 20.23 0.19 -8.20
C SER A 181 19.12 -0.87 -8.33
N ASP A 182 19.15 -1.66 -9.43
CA ASP A 182 18.20 -2.76 -9.65
C ASP A 182 18.13 -3.70 -8.44
N ARG A 183 19.29 -4.01 -7.84
CA ARG A 183 19.35 -4.86 -6.65
C ARG A 183 18.66 -4.23 -5.44
N MET A 184 18.77 -2.92 -5.24
CA MET A 184 18.05 -2.21 -4.18
C MET A 184 16.55 -2.29 -4.40
N VAL A 185 16.10 -2.20 -5.66
CA VAL A 185 14.69 -2.30 -6.03
C VAL A 185 14.17 -3.72 -5.82
N ASP A 186 14.94 -4.75 -6.18
CA ASP A 186 14.57 -6.15 -5.98
C ASP A 186 14.37 -6.45 -4.48
N GLU A 187 15.31 -6.05 -3.62
CA GLU A 187 15.21 -6.30 -2.18
C GLU A 187 14.12 -5.45 -1.50
N LEU A 188 13.87 -4.24 -2.00
CA LEU A 188 12.75 -3.43 -1.56
C LEU A 188 11.41 -4.08 -1.97
N THR A 189 11.32 -4.61 -3.19
CA THR A 189 10.15 -5.33 -3.70
C THR A 189 9.89 -6.58 -2.85
N ALA A 190 10.92 -7.36 -2.57
CA ALA A 190 10.81 -8.55 -1.74
C ALA A 190 10.39 -8.23 -0.30
N THR A 191 10.96 -7.16 0.28
CA THR A 191 10.54 -6.67 1.61
C THR A 191 9.07 -6.24 1.59
N GLY A 192 8.65 -5.49 0.55
CA GLY A 192 7.25 -5.13 0.33
C GLY A 192 6.34 -6.36 0.17
N GLY A 193 6.82 -7.40 -0.49
CA GLY A 193 6.13 -8.68 -0.63
C GLY A 193 5.77 -9.30 0.73
N VAL A 194 6.69 -9.28 1.70
CA VAL A 194 6.41 -9.74 3.07
C VAL A 194 5.31 -8.92 3.74
N LEU A 195 5.30 -7.60 3.56
CA LEU A 195 4.26 -6.74 4.10
C LEU A 195 2.91 -7.04 3.43
N ILE A 196 2.88 -7.27 2.12
CA ILE A 196 1.68 -7.66 1.37
C ILE A 196 1.15 -9.02 1.85
N LEU A 197 2.02 -10.00 2.15
CA LEU A 197 1.61 -11.26 2.80
C LEU A 197 0.91 -10.99 4.14
N GLY A 198 1.45 -10.08 4.95
CA GLY A 198 0.83 -9.65 6.22
C GLY A 198 -0.58 -9.06 6.01
N ILE A 199 -0.79 -8.28 4.95
CA ILE A 199 -2.12 -7.76 4.57
C ILE A 199 -3.06 -8.92 4.20
N GLY A 200 -2.60 -9.88 3.38
CA GLY A 200 -3.38 -11.05 2.99
C GLY A 200 -3.84 -11.89 4.19
N VAL A 201 -2.93 -12.16 5.14
CA VAL A 201 -3.24 -12.85 6.41
C VAL A 201 -4.31 -12.11 7.21
N ARG A 202 -4.24 -10.77 7.25
CA ARG A 202 -5.22 -9.92 7.92
C ARG A 202 -6.57 -9.92 7.22
N LEU A 203 -6.61 -9.86 5.88
CA LEU A 203 -7.85 -9.93 5.10
C LEU A 203 -8.58 -11.27 5.22
N LEU A 204 -7.84 -12.35 5.44
CA LEU A 204 -8.40 -13.68 5.71
C LEU A 204 -8.83 -13.87 7.18
N ASP A 205 -8.68 -12.85 8.00
CA ASP A 205 -8.98 -12.88 9.45
C ASP A 205 -8.25 -14.00 10.22
N ILE A 206 -7.07 -14.41 9.73
CA ILE A 206 -6.24 -15.44 10.37
C ILE A 206 -5.54 -14.83 11.59
N LYS A 207 -4.91 -13.65 11.43
CA LYS A 207 -4.19 -12.94 12.48
C LYS A 207 -4.10 -11.45 12.18
N ARG A 208 -4.26 -10.62 13.22
CA ARG A 208 -4.00 -9.18 13.12
C ARG A 208 -2.50 -8.92 13.12
N VAL A 209 -1.92 -8.81 11.92
CA VAL A 209 -0.51 -8.44 11.72
C VAL A 209 -0.40 -6.93 11.71
N PRO A 210 0.50 -6.29 12.52
CA PRO A 210 0.70 -4.84 12.53
C PRO A 210 1.55 -4.42 11.32
N VAL A 211 0.97 -4.50 10.12
CA VAL A 211 1.72 -4.34 8.85
C VAL A 211 2.37 -2.97 8.74
N ALA A 212 1.72 -1.90 9.23
CA ALA A 212 2.30 -0.57 9.18
C ALA A 212 3.56 -0.43 10.04
N SER A 213 3.71 -1.22 11.10
CA SER A 213 4.94 -1.24 11.89
C SER A 213 6.16 -1.74 11.11
N TYR A 214 5.97 -2.48 10.02
CA TYR A 214 7.08 -2.95 9.17
C TYR A 214 7.47 -1.96 8.07
N LEU A 215 6.77 -0.82 7.89
CA LEU A 215 7.07 0.18 6.85
C LEU A 215 8.53 0.70 6.88
N PRO A 216 9.19 0.91 8.03
CA PRO A 216 10.59 1.28 8.04
C PRO A 216 11.51 0.26 7.34
N GLY A 217 11.09 -1.01 7.28
CA GLY A 217 11.80 -2.07 6.54
C GLY A 217 11.94 -1.77 5.05
N LEU A 218 10.97 -1.09 4.44
CA LEU A 218 11.07 -0.68 3.04
C LEU A 218 12.20 0.31 2.78
N VAL A 219 12.52 1.15 3.75
CA VAL A 219 13.65 2.09 3.66
C VAL A 219 14.97 1.37 3.99
N LEU A 220 14.92 0.44 4.97
CA LEU A 220 16.12 -0.29 5.39
C LEU A 220 16.63 -1.23 4.29
N ALA A 221 15.74 -1.86 3.51
CA ALA A 221 16.15 -2.81 2.47
C ALA A 221 17.16 -2.21 1.46
N PRO A 222 16.86 -1.11 0.75
CA PRO A 222 17.83 -0.51 -0.17
C PRO A 222 19.08 0.03 0.55
N VAL A 223 18.95 0.54 1.77
CA VAL A 223 20.10 1.03 2.57
C VAL A 223 21.06 -0.12 2.89
N LEU A 224 20.55 -1.26 3.34
CA LEU A 224 21.37 -2.44 3.63
C LEU A 224 22.07 -2.96 2.37
N VAL A 225 21.38 -2.99 1.23
CA VAL A 225 22.00 -3.37 -0.05
C VAL A 225 23.13 -2.41 -0.41
N GLY A 226 22.93 -1.10 -0.27
CA GLY A 226 23.96 -0.11 -0.54
C GLY A 226 25.20 -0.22 0.34
N LEU A 227 25.05 -0.68 1.58
CA LEU A 227 26.12 -0.84 2.54
C LEU A 227 26.89 -2.17 2.39
N PHE A 228 26.16 -3.27 2.13
CA PHE A 228 26.71 -4.63 2.25
C PHE A 228 26.79 -5.42 0.93
N ALA A 229 26.23 -4.90 -0.16
CA ALA A 229 26.14 -5.62 -1.43
C ALA A 229 26.82 -4.91 -2.59
N ARG A 230 27.90 -4.14 -2.27
CA ARG A 230 28.76 -3.51 -3.27
C ARG A 230 29.51 -4.53 -4.11
#